data_f33989139da310f27449dab28fb2ce2b
#
_entry.id   f33989139da310f27449dab28fb2ce2b
#
_cell.length_a   1.000
_cell.length_b   1.000
_cell.length_c   1.000
_cell.angle_alpha   90.00
_cell.angle_beta   90.00
_cell.angle_gamma   90.00
#
_symmetry.space_group_name_H-M   'P 1'
#
loop_
_entity.id
_entity.type
_entity.pdbx_description
1 polymer ?
#
loop_
_entity_poly.entity_id
_entity_poly.type
_entity_poly.pdbx_seq_one_letter_code
_entity_poly.pdbx_strand_id
1 'polypeptide(L)'
;MVSFAEAEIEPVPPGKTHYWQCKPGMVHDTNVMFVRCHLEPGAAHKFHFHPRMEEILYILSGTAEQWIEKEKKIMKAGDALYLPAGVVHGTYNIGDSVLDFLAILTPAKSDGPVTVEVSDQEPWKSLRR
;
A
#
# COMPACT_ATOMS: atom_id res chain seq x y z
N MET A 1 -22.81 -3.42 -0.26
CA MET A 1 -22.16 -2.21 -0.82
C MET A 1 -21.59 -1.41 0.34
N VAL A 2 -20.34 -0.96 0.22
CA VAL A 2 -19.69 -0.14 1.24
C VAL A 2 -19.23 1.16 0.56
N SER A 3 -19.87 2.26 0.87
CA SER A 3 -19.49 3.56 0.36
C SER A 3 -18.20 4.02 1.06
N PHE A 4 -17.54 5.05 0.53
CA PHE A 4 -16.34 5.59 1.17
C PHE A 4 -16.67 6.16 2.56
N ALA A 5 -17.86 6.74 2.73
CA ALA A 5 -18.31 7.26 4.03
C ALA A 5 -18.51 6.15 5.06
N GLU A 6 -18.74 4.91 4.62
CA GLU A 6 -18.97 3.75 5.48
C GLU A 6 -17.70 2.90 5.68
N ALA A 7 -16.58 3.30 5.09
CA ALA A 7 -15.34 2.55 5.20
C ALA A 7 -14.90 2.39 6.65
N GLU A 8 -14.31 1.25 6.96
CA GLU A 8 -13.65 1.05 8.26
C GLU A 8 -12.34 1.82 8.26
N ILE A 9 -12.20 2.78 9.17
CA ILE A 9 -11.05 3.68 9.22
C ILE A 9 -10.00 3.09 10.14
N GLU A 10 -8.78 2.94 9.62
CA GLU A 10 -7.61 2.47 10.38
C GLU A 10 -6.52 3.54 10.31
N PRO A 11 -6.33 4.32 11.38
CA PRO A 11 -5.16 5.20 11.46
C PRO A 11 -3.88 4.36 11.59
N VAL A 12 -2.87 4.72 10.80
CA VAL A 12 -1.55 4.05 10.82
C VAL A 12 -0.46 5.11 10.92
N PRO A 13 -0.22 5.67 12.14
CA PRO A 13 0.76 6.74 12.31
C PRO A 13 2.18 6.29 11.92
N PRO A 14 3.07 7.24 11.52
CA PRO A 14 2.74 8.64 11.32
C PRO A 14 2.15 8.92 9.92
N GLY A 15 1.12 9.79 9.88
CA GLY A 15 0.64 10.39 8.64
C GLY A 15 -0.08 9.49 7.65
N LYS A 16 -0.49 8.30 8.06
CA LYS A 16 -1.19 7.35 7.17
C LYS A 16 -2.58 7.03 7.70
N THR A 17 -3.52 6.85 6.78
CA THR A 17 -4.87 6.39 7.09
C THR A 17 -5.31 5.40 6.04
N HIS A 18 -5.82 4.28 6.48
CA HIS A 18 -6.39 3.24 5.62
C HIS A 18 -7.91 3.27 5.75
N TYR A 19 -8.59 3.26 4.61
CA TYR A 19 -10.04 3.23 4.52
C TYR A 19 -10.43 1.90 3.86
N TRP A 20 -10.85 0.94 4.68
CA TRP A 20 -11.19 -0.40 4.22
C TRP A 20 -12.61 -0.45 3.69
N GLN A 21 -12.78 -0.99 2.50
CA GLN A 21 -14.09 -1.19 1.90
C GLN A 21 -14.35 -2.66 1.58
N CYS A 22 -13.33 -3.50 1.60
CA CYS A 22 -13.47 -4.95 1.45
C CYS A 22 -12.29 -5.64 2.13
N LYS A 23 -12.59 -6.54 3.05
CA LYS A 23 -11.61 -7.43 3.70
C LYS A 23 -12.37 -8.51 4.47
N PRO A 24 -11.69 -9.60 4.88
CA PRO A 24 -12.31 -10.57 5.78
C PRO A 24 -12.84 -9.89 7.05
N GLY A 25 -14.04 -10.27 7.45
CA GLY A 25 -14.76 -9.66 8.57
C GLY A 25 -15.74 -8.56 8.16
N MET A 26 -15.49 -7.87 7.05
CA MET A 26 -16.43 -6.91 6.47
C MET A 26 -17.32 -7.55 5.43
N VAL A 27 -16.75 -8.44 4.62
CA VAL A 27 -17.44 -9.11 3.52
C VAL A 27 -17.26 -10.60 3.69
N HIS A 28 -18.39 -11.35 3.59
CA HIS A 28 -18.37 -12.80 3.78
C HIS A 28 -17.63 -13.48 2.61
N ASP A 29 -16.73 -14.41 2.96
CA ASP A 29 -15.96 -15.24 2.01
C ASP A 29 -15.22 -14.47 0.92
N THR A 30 -14.79 -13.26 1.21
CA THR A 30 -13.99 -12.52 0.23
C THR A 30 -12.59 -13.12 0.06
N ASN A 31 -12.10 -13.13 -1.18
CA ASN A 31 -10.73 -13.46 -1.51
C ASN A 31 -9.92 -12.21 -1.88
N VAL A 32 -10.52 -11.04 -1.79
CA VAL A 32 -9.90 -9.77 -2.16
C VAL A 32 -9.99 -8.81 -1.00
N MET A 33 -8.87 -8.13 -0.72
CA MET A 33 -8.88 -6.96 0.15
C MET A 33 -8.80 -5.72 -0.72
N PHE A 34 -9.60 -4.72 -0.39
CA PHE A 34 -9.63 -3.45 -1.09
C PHE A 34 -9.56 -2.33 -0.06
N VAL A 35 -8.51 -1.52 -0.18
CA VAL A 35 -8.27 -0.41 0.75
C VAL A 35 -7.89 0.85 -0.01
N ARG A 36 -8.44 1.98 0.41
CA ARG A 36 -8.02 3.30 -0.05
C ARG A 36 -7.08 3.88 0.99
N CYS A 37 -5.92 4.32 0.54
CA CYS A 37 -4.85 4.79 1.42
C CYS A 37 -4.62 6.27 1.24
N HIS A 38 -4.52 6.99 2.34
CA HIS A 38 -4.12 8.40 2.37
C HIS A 38 -2.79 8.50 3.10
N LEU A 39 -1.79 9.07 2.44
CA LEU A 39 -0.49 9.37 3.03
C LEU A 39 -0.30 10.89 3.01
N GLU A 40 -0.07 11.46 4.19
CA GLU A 40 0.31 12.88 4.30
C GLU A 40 1.66 13.13 3.63
N PRO A 41 1.97 14.38 3.25
CA PRO A 41 3.29 14.70 2.72
C PRO A 41 4.40 14.21 3.66
N GLY A 42 5.38 13.51 3.10
CA GLY A 42 6.48 12.90 3.83
C GLY A 42 6.18 11.54 4.46
N ALA A 43 4.92 11.12 4.51
CA ALA A 43 4.57 9.80 5.01
C ALA A 43 4.83 8.72 3.95
N ALA A 44 4.91 7.47 4.40
CA ALA A 44 5.24 6.37 3.52
C ALA A 44 4.73 5.04 4.02
N HIS A 45 4.41 4.16 3.08
CA HIS A 45 4.52 2.73 3.29
C HIS A 45 5.96 2.36 2.97
N LYS A 46 6.79 2.24 4.00
CA LYS A 46 8.22 1.97 3.83
C LYS A 46 8.46 0.59 3.23
N PHE A 47 9.69 0.30 2.82
CA PHE A 47 10.05 -0.98 2.20
C PHE A 47 9.50 -2.17 2.97
N HIS A 48 8.70 -2.97 2.31
CA HIS A 48 8.06 -4.17 2.86
C HIS A 48 7.70 -5.13 1.71
N PHE A 49 7.25 -6.33 2.07
CA PHE A 49 6.68 -7.26 1.09
C PHE A 49 5.52 -8.02 1.71
N HIS A 50 4.69 -8.58 0.86
CA HIS A 50 3.59 -9.46 1.24
C HIS A 50 3.97 -10.88 0.83
N PRO A 51 4.30 -11.77 1.80
CA PRO A 51 4.87 -13.08 1.46
C PRO A 51 3.98 -13.94 0.55
N ARG A 52 2.66 -13.79 0.66
CA ARG A 52 1.72 -14.70 0.01
C ARG A 52 0.63 -14.00 -0.77
N MET A 53 0.70 -12.68 -0.91
CA MET A 53 -0.32 -11.90 -1.60
C MET A 53 0.28 -11.12 -2.74
N GLU A 54 -0.39 -11.12 -3.88
CA GLU A 54 -0.12 -10.16 -4.94
C GLU A 54 -0.91 -8.89 -4.69
N GLU A 55 -0.45 -7.78 -5.24
CA GLU A 55 -1.03 -6.47 -4.99
C GLU A 55 -1.08 -5.63 -6.25
N ILE A 56 -2.17 -4.88 -6.41
CA ILE A 56 -2.26 -3.81 -7.41
C ILE A 56 -2.39 -2.51 -6.66
N LEU A 57 -1.57 -1.52 -7.05
CA LEU A 57 -1.69 -0.13 -6.60
C LEU A 57 -2.23 0.71 -7.75
N TYR A 58 -3.12 1.64 -7.44
CA TYR A 58 -3.67 2.58 -8.43
C TYR A 58 -3.72 3.97 -7.80
N ILE A 59 -3.00 4.93 -8.39
CA ILE A 59 -2.91 6.28 -7.85
C ILE A 59 -4.13 7.09 -8.27
N LEU A 60 -4.83 7.66 -7.30
CA LEU A 60 -5.96 8.53 -7.53
C LEU A 60 -5.54 10.00 -7.62
N SER A 61 -4.66 10.44 -6.73
CA SER A 61 -4.13 11.80 -6.73
C SER A 61 -2.84 11.89 -5.94
N GLY A 62 -2.05 12.92 -6.22
CA GLY A 62 -0.76 13.12 -5.57
C GLY A 62 0.39 12.54 -6.39
N THR A 63 1.59 12.57 -5.80
CA THR A 63 2.82 12.12 -6.47
C THR A 63 3.57 11.17 -5.54
N ALA A 64 3.83 9.96 -6.03
CA ALA A 64 4.53 8.94 -5.27
C ALA A 64 5.90 8.66 -5.85
N GLU A 65 6.89 8.52 -4.95
CA GLU A 65 8.14 7.86 -5.29
C GLU A 65 7.93 6.38 -4.97
N GLN A 66 7.79 5.57 -6.02
CA GLN A 66 7.48 4.15 -5.89
C GLN A 66 8.71 3.32 -6.15
N TRP A 67 9.03 2.45 -5.20
CA TRP A 67 10.12 1.50 -5.31
C TRP A 67 9.59 0.10 -5.55
N ILE A 68 10.26 -0.63 -6.45
CA ILE A 68 10.09 -2.06 -6.67
C ILE A 68 11.49 -2.63 -6.61
N GLU A 69 11.78 -3.42 -5.57
CA GLU A 69 13.14 -3.87 -5.27
C GLU A 69 14.07 -2.64 -5.20
N LYS A 70 15.10 -2.58 -6.01
CA LYS A 70 16.08 -1.49 -6.01
C LYS A 70 15.82 -0.40 -7.05
N GLU A 71 14.71 -0.51 -7.78
CA GLU A 71 14.36 0.44 -8.83
C GLU A 71 13.24 1.36 -8.35
N LYS A 72 13.26 2.61 -8.80
CA LYS A 72 12.21 3.57 -8.46
C LYS A 72 11.65 4.24 -9.69
N LYS A 73 10.38 4.60 -9.59
CA LYS A 73 9.67 5.42 -10.57
C LYS A 73 8.78 6.41 -9.84
N ILE A 74 8.48 7.51 -10.51
CA ILE A 74 7.48 8.46 -10.04
C ILE A 74 6.14 8.01 -10.59
N MET A 75 5.15 7.85 -9.71
CA MET A 75 3.77 7.51 -10.09
C MET A 75 2.86 8.69 -9.80
N LYS A 76 1.92 8.93 -10.71
CA LYS A 76 0.94 10.00 -10.63
C LYS A 76 -0.46 9.46 -10.87
N ALA A 77 -1.47 10.32 -10.74
CA ALA A 77 -2.87 9.94 -10.93
C ALA A 77 -3.06 9.16 -12.24
N GLY A 78 -3.73 8.02 -12.14
CA GLY A 78 -3.99 7.13 -13.28
C GLY A 78 -2.94 6.05 -13.48
N ASP A 79 -1.80 6.11 -12.79
CA ASP A 79 -0.79 5.07 -12.90
C ASP A 79 -1.14 3.88 -12.03
N ALA A 80 -0.90 2.69 -12.54
CA ALA A 80 -1.12 1.43 -11.85
C ALA A 80 0.16 0.62 -11.78
N LEU A 81 0.28 -0.20 -10.73
CA LEU A 81 1.42 -1.05 -10.49
C LEU A 81 0.96 -2.43 -10.05
N TYR A 82 1.52 -3.47 -10.64
CA TYR A 82 1.32 -4.84 -10.19
C TYR A 82 2.56 -5.35 -9.44
N LEU A 83 2.33 -5.93 -8.28
CA LEU A 83 3.38 -6.47 -7.41
C LEU A 83 3.13 -7.96 -7.17
N PRO A 84 3.99 -8.86 -7.66
CA PRO A 84 3.92 -10.27 -7.30
C PRO A 84 4.14 -10.48 -5.80
N ALA A 85 3.66 -11.60 -5.28
CA ALA A 85 3.94 -11.98 -3.90
C ALA A 85 5.45 -12.05 -3.65
N GLY A 86 5.89 -11.57 -2.50
CA GLY A 86 7.29 -11.63 -2.08
C GLY A 86 8.18 -10.51 -2.61
N VAL A 87 7.67 -9.65 -3.48
CA VAL A 87 8.46 -8.54 -4.04
C VAL A 87 8.50 -7.38 -3.07
N VAL A 88 9.70 -6.96 -2.69
CA VAL A 88 9.89 -5.81 -1.80
C VAL A 88 9.54 -4.52 -2.55
N HIS A 89 8.76 -3.67 -1.91
CA HIS A 89 8.34 -2.39 -2.49
C HIS A 89 8.14 -1.35 -1.40
N GLY A 90 8.03 -0.10 -1.81
CA GLY A 90 7.74 1.01 -0.91
C GLY A 90 7.11 2.16 -1.67
N THR A 91 6.19 2.87 -1.01
CA THR A 91 5.44 3.99 -1.57
C THR A 91 5.66 5.20 -0.68
N TYR A 92 6.28 6.25 -1.23
CA TYR A 92 6.65 7.45 -0.48
C TYR A 92 5.97 8.66 -1.07
N ASN A 93 5.26 9.43 -0.24
CA ASN A 93 4.66 10.68 -0.69
C ASN A 93 5.73 11.76 -0.75
N ILE A 94 6.12 12.13 -1.96
CA ILE A 94 7.11 13.20 -2.21
C ILE A 94 6.46 14.50 -2.68
N GLY A 95 5.13 14.54 -2.71
CA GLY A 95 4.37 15.74 -3.07
C GLY A 95 4.10 16.64 -1.88
N ASP A 96 3.38 17.70 -2.13
CA ASP A 96 2.96 18.69 -1.12
C ASP A 96 1.49 18.55 -0.72
N SER A 97 0.82 17.53 -1.20
CA SER A 97 -0.57 17.21 -0.87
C SER A 97 -0.69 15.74 -0.48
N VAL A 98 -1.84 15.34 0.00
CA VAL A 98 -2.12 13.94 0.34
C VAL A 98 -1.94 13.06 -0.89
N LEU A 99 -1.22 11.96 -0.73
CA LEU A 99 -1.15 10.90 -1.73
C LEU A 99 -2.33 9.96 -1.48
N ASP A 100 -3.19 9.83 -2.47
CA ASP A 100 -4.42 9.06 -2.40
C ASP A 100 -4.35 7.94 -3.42
N PHE A 101 -4.41 6.69 -2.97
CA PHE A 101 -4.31 5.55 -3.87
C PHE A 101 -5.11 4.36 -3.36
N LEU A 102 -5.40 3.45 -4.26
CA LEU A 102 -6.05 2.18 -3.96
C LEU A 102 -5.02 1.07 -3.90
N ALA A 103 -5.19 0.17 -2.94
CA ALA A 103 -4.43 -1.08 -2.87
C ALA A 103 -5.40 -2.24 -2.89
N ILE A 104 -5.14 -3.20 -3.77
CA ILE A 104 -5.96 -4.39 -3.95
C ILE A 104 -5.04 -5.59 -3.75
N LEU A 105 -5.35 -6.44 -2.77
CA LEU A 105 -4.53 -7.58 -2.41
C LEU A 105 -5.33 -8.87 -2.46
N THR A 106 -4.72 -9.92 -2.97
CA THR A 106 -5.32 -11.25 -3.06
C THR A 106 -4.22 -12.33 -2.99
N PRO A 107 -4.48 -13.50 -2.38
CA PRO A 107 -5.70 -13.91 -1.68
C PRO A 107 -5.84 -13.18 -0.34
N ALA A 108 -7.07 -12.91 0.07
CA ALA A 108 -7.35 -12.19 1.32
C ALA A 108 -7.00 -12.99 2.56
N LYS A 109 -6.93 -14.31 2.44
CA LYS A 109 -6.58 -15.22 3.52
C LYS A 109 -5.31 -15.98 3.14
N SER A 110 -4.32 -15.97 4.02
CA SER A 110 -3.09 -16.72 3.84
C SER A 110 -2.50 -17.06 5.20
N ASP A 111 -1.68 -18.11 5.23
CA ASP A 111 -0.96 -18.46 6.45
C ASP A 111 0.19 -17.46 6.66
N GLY A 112 0.41 -17.10 7.93
CA GLY A 112 1.51 -16.23 8.31
C GLY A 112 1.18 -14.73 8.16
N PRO A 113 2.20 -13.87 8.26
CA PRO A 113 2.00 -12.43 8.26
C PRO A 113 1.57 -11.92 6.88
N VAL A 114 0.70 -10.91 6.86
CA VAL A 114 0.31 -10.22 5.63
C VAL A 114 1.46 -9.38 5.12
N THR A 115 2.19 -8.71 6.01
CA THR A 115 3.23 -7.76 5.66
C THR A 115 4.49 -8.02 6.48
N VAL A 116 5.64 -7.99 5.82
CA VAL A 116 6.96 -8.07 6.46
C VAL A 116 7.73 -6.79 6.14
N GLU A 117 8.02 -6.00 7.16
CA GLU A 117 8.78 -4.76 7.04
C GLU A 117 10.27 -5.07 6.91
N VAL A 118 10.95 -4.44 5.96
CA VAL A 118 12.39 -4.62 5.73
C VAL A 118 13.16 -3.31 5.63
N SER A 119 12.51 -2.18 5.88
CA SER A 119 13.13 -0.85 5.73
C SER A 119 14.38 -0.64 6.61
N ASP A 120 14.50 -1.37 7.71
CA ASP A 120 15.67 -1.33 8.60
C ASP A 120 16.78 -2.29 8.19
N GLN A 121 16.59 -3.04 7.11
CA GLN A 121 17.54 -4.05 6.62
C GLN A 121 18.21 -3.58 5.35
N GLU A 122 19.50 -3.93 5.20
CA GLU A 122 20.18 -3.72 3.92
C GLU A 122 19.66 -4.71 2.88
N PRO A 123 19.57 -4.33 1.58
CA PRO A 123 20.05 -3.05 1.02
C PRO A 123 19.07 -1.87 1.15
N TRP A 124 17.83 -2.12 1.56
CA TRP A 124 16.77 -1.10 1.54
C TRP A 124 17.03 0.07 2.48
N LYS A 125 17.63 -0.22 3.63
CA LYS A 125 18.00 0.82 4.60
C LYS A 125 18.85 1.93 3.98
N SER A 126 19.69 1.59 3.03
CA SER A 126 20.65 2.53 2.39
C SER A 126 20.15 3.11 1.06
N LEU A 127 19.10 2.55 0.46
CA LEU A 127 18.64 2.98 -0.86
C LEU A 127 18.03 4.37 -0.86
N ARG A 128 17.32 4.71 0.21
CA ARG A 128 16.61 5.98 0.30
C ARG A 128 17.13 6.77 1.48
N ARG A 129 18.03 7.70 1.19
CA ARG A 129 18.61 8.59 2.18
C ARG A 129 18.33 10.04 1.86
#